data_bfd9d8f3150e855644227d50b2637b89
#
_entry.id   bfd9d8f3150e855644227d50b2637b89
#
_cell.length_a   1.000
_cell.length_b   1.000
_cell.length_c   1.000
_cell.angle_alpha   90.00
_cell.angle_beta   90.00
_cell.angle_gamma   90.00
#
_symmetry.space_group_name_H-M   'P 1'
#
loop_
_entity.id
_entity.type
_entity.pdbx_description
1 polymer ?
#
loop_
_entity_poly.entity_id
_entity_poly.type
_entity_poly.pdbx_seq_one_letter_code
_entity_poly.pdbx_strand_id
1 'polypeptide(L)'
;MEIFTFNGYDGEKIALKLKEVIGFPDSTSYEGGYDIICSLEIDVGCYKAKFDRYYSATGALYSFSNQLKECYERLEGEAKYALLLENDLIFTVTMGSSGHATVKGKFQERPDINNVLSFEMDTDQSCFLSVISGIESLKDKYGDMQGGKISGVVDKLKIWWGKGERNRVFIMNFKEIHSNTEFLSTYRRAR
;
A
#
# COMPACT_ATOMS: atom_id res chain seq x y z
N MET A 1 -13.14 2.44 8.21
CA MET A 1 -13.41 3.48 7.18
C MET A 1 -13.01 2.92 5.83
N GLU A 2 -13.84 3.05 4.83
CA GLU A 2 -13.46 2.66 3.45
C GLU A 2 -12.45 3.68 2.93
N ILE A 3 -11.32 3.17 2.40
CA ILE A 3 -10.29 4.00 1.77
C ILE A 3 -10.61 4.13 0.29
N PHE A 4 -10.79 2.98 -0.39
CA PHE A 4 -11.21 2.95 -1.78
C PHE A 4 -11.90 1.64 -2.14
N THR A 5 -12.67 1.70 -3.22
CA THR A 5 -13.21 0.53 -3.91
C THR A 5 -13.16 0.79 -5.41
N PHE A 6 -12.45 -0.07 -6.14
CA PHE A 6 -12.60 -0.20 -7.58
C PHE A 6 -13.67 -1.23 -7.87
N ASN A 7 -14.63 -0.88 -8.72
CA ASN A 7 -15.66 -1.79 -9.21
C ASN A 7 -15.43 -2.07 -10.69
N GLY A 8 -15.46 -3.32 -11.08
CA GLY A 8 -15.41 -3.77 -12.46
C GLY A 8 -16.81 -3.85 -13.09
N TYR A 9 -16.86 -4.05 -14.41
CA TYR A 9 -18.12 -4.11 -15.15
C TYR A 9 -18.97 -5.35 -14.85
N ASP A 10 -18.31 -6.47 -14.52
CA ASP A 10 -18.97 -7.76 -14.27
C ASP A 10 -19.17 -8.04 -12.77
N GLY A 11 -19.12 -6.98 -11.95
CA GLY A 11 -19.30 -7.07 -10.50
C GLY A 11 -18.02 -7.41 -9.74
N GLU A 12 -16.88 -7.36 -10.40
CA GLU A 12 -15.58 -7.46 -9.74
C GLU A 12 -15.36 -6.29 -8.79
N LYS A 13 -14.52 -6.54 -7.81
CA LYS A 13 -14.24 -5.55 -6.78
C LYS A 13 -12.83 -5.69 -6.20
N ILE A 14 -12.15 -4.57 -6.04
CA ILE A 14 -10.95 -4.46 -5.23
C ILE A 14 -11.20 -3.36 -4.19
N ALA A 15 -11.27 -3.73 -2.92
CA ALA A 15 -11.58 -2.80 -1.84
C ALA A 15 -10.54 -2.82 -0.74
N LEU A 16 -10.20 -1.62 -0.25
CA LEU A 16 -9.32 -1.41 0.88
C LEU A 16 -10.04 -0.60 1.96
N LYS A 17 -10.11 -1.16 3.18
CA LYS A 17 -10.77 -0.51 4.32
C LYS A 17 -9.78 -0.34 5.46
N LEU A 18 -9.65 0.88 5.97
CA LEU A 18 -8.85 1.19 7.15
C LEU A 18 -9.44 0.54 8.38
N LYS A 19 -8.59 -0.14 9.13
CA LYS A 19 -8.86 -0.66 10.48
C LYS A 19 -8.17 0.16 11.55
N GLU A 20 -6.87 0.41 11.38
CA GLU A 20 -6.05 1.07 12.40
C GLU A 20 -4.99 1.96 11.74
N VAL A 21 -4.62 3.05 12.41
CA VAL A 21 -3.46 3.88 12.06
C VAL A 21 -2.45 3.75 13.18
N ILE A 22 -1.22 3.38 12.83
CA ILE A 22 -0.16 3.10 13.78
C ILE A 22 0.72 4.34 13.94
N GLY A 23 0.98 4.71 15.19
CA GLY A 23 1.94 5.75 15.53
C GLY A 23 1.48 7.20 15.34
N PHE A 24 0.25 7.44 14.91
CA PHE A 24 -0.29 8.80 14.78
C PHE A 24 -0.47 9.45 16.18
N PRO A 25 -0.09 10.72 16.36
CA PRO A 25 0.62 11.63 15.43
C PRO A 25 2.15 11.55 15.53
N ASP A 26 2.71 10.72 16.41
CA ASP A 26 4.09 10.83 16.89
C ASP A 26 5.12 10.05 16.04
N SER A 27 4.68 9.05 15.27
CA SER A 27 5.57 8.17 14.53
C SER A 27 5.12 7.99 13.09
N THR A 28 5.98 8.35 12.14
CA THR A 28 5.73 8.24 10.70
C THR A 28 6.25 6.93 10.11
N SER A 29 5.64 6.47 9.02
CA SER A 29 6.07 5.32 8.24
C SER A 29 7.36 5.58 7.48
N TYR A 30 8.12 4.52 7.19
CA TYR A 30 9.21 4.56 6.22
C TYR A 30 8.72 4.86 4.79
N GLU A 31 7.53 4.38 4.44
CA GLU A 31 6.84 4.64 3.16
C GLU A 31 6.31 6.07 3.05
N GLY A 32 6.43 6.85 4.11
CA GLY A 32 5.84 8.17 4.29
C GLY A 32 4.45 8.12 4.90
N GLY A 33 4.03 9.24 5.50
CA GLY A 33 2.80 9.30 6.28
C GLY A 33 2.83 8.36 7.47
N TYR A 34 1.79 7.57 7.66
CA TYR A 34 1.62 6.67 8.80
C TYR A 34 1.41 5.23 8.32
N ASP A 35 1.96 4.27 9.08
CA ASP A 35 1.64 2.86 8.87
C ASP A 35 0.17 2.61 9.22
N ILE A 36 -0.48 1.80 8.43
CA ILE A 36 -1.90 1.46 8.59
C ILE A 36 -2.12 -0.04 8.49
N ILE A 37 -3.11 -0.51 9.24
CA ILE A 37 -3.67 -1.84 9.08
C ILE A 37 -5.01 -1.72 8.38
N CYS A 38 -5.17 -2.47 7.33
CA CYS A 38 -6.37 -2.50 6.49
C CYS A 38 -6.98 -3.90 6.40
N SER A 39 -8.22 -3.96 5.97
CA SER A 39 -8.75 -5.18 5.34
C SER A 39 -8.76 -4.98 3.83
N LEU A 40 -8.21 -5.97 3.13
CA LEU A 40 -8.19 -6.07 1.67
C LEU A 40 -9.22 -7.10 1.21
N GLU A 41 -9.99 -6.75 0.21
CA GLU A 41 -10.91 -7.66 -0.48
C GLU A 41 -10.66 -7.57 -1.99
N ILE A 42 -10.41 -8.72 -2.62
CA ILE A 42 -10.28 -8.86 -4.07
C ILE A 42 -11.30 -9.92 -4.50
N ASP A 43 -12.25 -9.53 -5.33
CA ASP A 43 -13.29 -10.39 -5.88
C ASP A 43 -13.27 -10.19 -7.40
N VAL A 44 -12.66 -11.13 -8.13
CA VAL A 44 -12.43 -11.02 -9.59
C VAL A 44 -12.72 -12.35 -10.24
N GLY A 45 -13.74 -12.39 -11.09
CA GLY A 45 -14.23 -13.61 -11.72
C GLY A 45 -14.70 -14.62 -10.68
N CYS A 46 -14.12 -15.82 -10.67
CA CYS A 46 -14.42 -16.86 -9.67
C CYS A 46 -13.51 -16.81 -8.43
N TYR A 47 -12.56 -15.88 -8.37
CA TYR A 47 -11.58 -15.80 -7.30
C TYR A 47 -11.97 -14.76 -6.27
N LYS A 48 -11.85 -15.14 -5.00
CA LYS A 48 -12.10 -14.27 -3.85
C LYS A 48 -10.94 -14.36 -2.87
N ALA A 49 -10.28 -13.23 -2.60
CA ALA A 49 -9.30 -13.11 -1.55
C ALA A 49 -9.78 -12.08 -0.51
N LYS A 50 -9.70 -12.47 0.77
CA LYS A 50 -9.95 -11.57 1.91
C LYS A 50 -8.79 -11.66 2.87
N PHE A 51 -8.21 -10.51 3.18
CA PHE A 51 -7.09 -10.41 4.08
C PHE A 51 -7.33 -9.31 5.11
N ASP A 52 -7.48 -9.70 6.37
CA ASP A 52 -7.96 -8.81 7.43
C ASP A 52 -6.89 -7.96 8.09
N ARG A 53 -5.61 -8.23 7.83
CA ARG A 53 -4.48 -7.51 8.40
C ARG A 53 -3.45 -7.13 7.34
N TYR A 54 -3.91 -6.53 6.27
CA TYR A 54 -3.04 -6.00 5.24
C TYR A 54 -2.34 -4.73 5.77
N TYR A 55 -1.01 -4.75 5.74
CA TYR A 55 -0.19 -3.62 6.12
C TYR A 55 0.05 -2.71 4.92
N SER A 56 -0.09 -1.42 5.14
CA SER A 56 0.13 -0.37 4.14
C SER A 56 0.61 0.90 4.82
N ALA A 57 0.80 1.96 4.04
CA ALA A 57 1.11 3.29 4.54
C ALA A 57 0.29 4.36 3.82
N THR A 58 -0.08 5.40 4.56
CA THR A 58 -0.84 6.50 3.95
C THR A 58 -0.05 7.20 2.85
N GLY A 59 1.28 7.27 2.96
CA GLY A 59 2.13 7.85 1.94
C GLY A 59 2.11 7.12 0.59
N ALA A 60 2.09 5.79 0.61
CA ALA A 60 1.94 5.00 -0.61
C ALA A 60 0.58 5.25 -1.28
N LEU A 61 -0.49 5.36 -0.47
CA LEU A 61 -1.82 5.70 -0.96
C LEU A 61 -1.88 7.11 -1.56
N TYR A 62 -1.24 8.10 -0.93
CA TYR A 62 -1.19 9.47 -1.46
C TYR A 62 -0.43 9.55 -2.79
N SER A 63 0.69 8.82 -2.89
CA SER A 63 1.46 8.72 -4.14
C SER A 63 0.62 8.10 -5.26
N PHE A 64 -0.08 7.01 -4.97
CA PHE A 64 -1.00 6.38 -5.90
C PHE A 64 -2.15 7.31 -6.32
N SER A 65 -2.78 8.00 -5.36
CA SER A 65 -3.88 8.95 -5.62
C SER A 65 -3.44 10.09 -6.54
N ASN A 66 -2.23 10.61 -6.37
CA ASN A 66 -1.70 11.67 -7.23
C ASN A 66 -1.54 11.18 -8.68
N GLN A 67 -0.99 9.98 -8.88
CA GLN A 67 -0.88 9.36 -10.21
C GLN A 67 -2.27 9.14 -10.83
N LEU A 68 -3.24 8.67 -10.02
CA LEU A 68 -4.59 8.42 -10.49
C LEU A 68 -5.30 9.72 -10.90
N LYS A 69 -5.06 10.83 -10.20
CA LYS A 69 -5.54 12.17 -10.59
C LYS A 69 -4.99 12.59 -11.94
N GLU A 70 -3.67 12.41 -12.16
CA GLU A 70 -3.06 12.73 -13.45
C GLU A 70 -3.67 11.90 -14.58
N CYS A 71 -3.90 10.59 -14.36
CA CYS A 71 -4.59 9.75 -15.33
C CYS A 71 -6.01 10.24 -15.62
N TYR A 72 -6.75 10.62 -14.58
CA TYR A 72 -8.12 11.15 -14.71
C TYR A 72 -8.17 12.46 -15.50
N GLU A 73 -7.26 13.40 -15.22
CA GLU A 73 -7.21 14.69 -15.88
C GLU A 73 -6.77 14.62 -17.34
N ARG A 74 -5.81 13.72 -17.64
CA ARG A 74 -5.25 13.57 -18.99
C ARG A 74 -6.00 12.57 -19.87
N LEU A 75 -6.81 11.71 -19.27
CA LEU A 75 -7.48 10.57 -19.92
C LEU A 75 -6.48 9.59 -20.56
N GLU A 76 -5.28 9.52 -20.01
CA GLU A 76 -4.19 8.64 -20.44
C GLU A 76 -3.22 8.37 -19.29
N GLY A 77 -2.37 7.35 -19.44
CA GLY A 77 -1.30 7.04 -18.49
C GLY A 77 -1.62 5.89 -17.54
N GLU A 78 -0.79 5.77 -16.53
CA GLU A 78 -0.83 4.68 -15.56
C GLU A 78 -0.67 5.20 -14.14
N ALA A 79 -1.42 4.62 -13.20
CA ALA A 79 -1.27 4.82 -11.77
C ALA A 79 -0.89 3.50 -11.12
N LYS A 80 0.23 3.46 -10.40
CA LYS A 80 0.75 2.25 -9.76
C LYS A 80 0.68 2.34 -8.26
N TYR A 81 0.11 1.31 -7.65
CA TYR A 81 0.18 1.07 -6.21
C TYR A 81 1.19 -0.04 -5.92
N ALA A 82 2.17 0.24 -5.08
CA ALA A 82 3.13 -0.72 -4.55
C ALA A 82 3.78 -0.13 -3.29
N LEU A 83 4.14 -0.96 -2.34
CA LEU A 83 4.99 -0.59 -1.22
C LEU A 83 6.46 -0.79 -1.60
N LEU A 84 7.37 -0.02 -1.00
CA LEU A 84 8.81 -0.10 -1.28
C LEU A 84 9.44 -1.39 -0.73
N LEU A 85 9.00 -1.80 0.46
CA LEU A 85 9.58 -2.94 1.18
C LEU A 85 8.75 -4.22 1.06
N GLU A 86 7.43 -4.11 0.92
CA GLU A 86 6.51 -5.24 0.88
C GLU A 86 5.76 -5.23 -0.45
N ASN A 87 5.87 -6.31 -1.19
CA ASN A 87 5.23 -6.46 -2.49
C ASN A 87 4.05 -7.45 -2.42
N ASP A 88 3.36 -7.49 -1.28
CA ASP A 88 2.23 -8.39 -1.07
C ASP A 88 1.06 -8.04 -1.98
N LEU A 89 0.81 -6.74 -2.19
CA LEU A 89 -0.15 -6.23 -3.16
C LEU A 89 0.53 -5.22 -4.08
N ILE A 90 0.51 -5.50 -5.37
CA ILE A 90 0.93 -4.56 -6.41
C ILE A 90 -0.17 -4.53 -7.46
N PHE A 91 -0.61 -3.35 -7.84
CA PHE A 91 -1.48 -3.20 -8.99
C PHE A 91 -1.22 -1.90 -9.75
N THR A 92 -1.60 -1.90 -11.01
CA THR A 92 -1.54 -0.76 -11.92
C THR A 92 -2.92 -0.52 -12.49
N VAL A 93 -3.34 0.73 -12.50
CA VAL A 93 -4.52 1.20 -13.21
C VAL A 93 -4.03 1.85 -14.48
N THR A 94 -4.38 1.29 -15.63
CA THR A 94 -4.00 1.83 -16.94
C THR A 94 -5.22 2.45 -17.58
N MET A 95 -5.13 3.72 -17.95
CA MET A 95 -6.17 4.43 -18.66
C MET A 95 -6.12 4.08 -20.15
N GLY A 96 -7.23 3.58 -20.68
CA GLY A 96 -7.42 3.30 -22.09
C GLY A 96 -8.16 4.41 -22.82
N SER A 97 -8.59 4.13 -24.05
CA SER A 97 -9.37 5.07 -24.85
C SER A 97 -10.79 5.24 -24.31
N SER A 98 -11.37 6.44 -24.52
CA SER A 98 -12.78 6.72 -24.21
C SER A 98 -13.18 6.56 -22.75
N GLY A 99 -12.24 6.73 -21.82
CA GLY A 99 -12.49 6.65 -20.38
C GLY A 99 -12.52 5.22 -19.82
N HIS A 100 -12.31 4.20 -20.64
CA HIS A 100 -12.10 2.84 -20.16
C HIS A 100 -10.78 2.74 -19.40
N ALA A 101 -10.73 1.90 -18.41
CA ALA A 101 -9.52 1.63 -17.65
C ALA A 101 -9.43 0.15 -17.28
N THR A 102 -8.20 -0.34 -17.13
CA THR A 102 -7.95 -1.70 -16.67
C THR A 102 -7.15 -1.65 -15.37
N VAL A 103 -7.58 -2.41 -14.38
CA VAL A 103 -6.83 -2.63 -13.13
C VAL A 103 -6.20 -4.01 -13.20
N LYS A 104 -4.87 -4.06 -13.18
CA LYS A 104 -4.10 -5.31 -13.27
C LYS A 104 -3.11 -5.41 -12.13
N GLY A 105 -3.07 -6.56 -11.47
CA GLY A 105 -2.20 -6.71 -10.33
C GLY A 105 -1.98 -8.14 -9.88
N LYS A 106 -1.31 -8.22 -8.74
CA LYS A 106 -1.09 -9.48 -8.01
C LYS A 106 -1.17 -9.25 -6.52
N PHE A 107 -1.66 -10.26 -5.83
CA PHE A 107 -1.66 -10.34 -4.36
C PHE A 107 -1.03 -11.66 -3.92
N GLN A 108 -0.13 -11.59 -2.95
CA GLN A 108 0.54 -12.73 -2.35
C GLN A 108 0.61 -12.53 -0.83
N GLU A 109 -0.26 -13.18 -0.08
CA GLU A 109 -0.34 -13.04 1.37
C GLU A 109 0.99 -13.40 2.08
N ARG A 110 1.64 -14.45 1.60
CA ARG A 110 2.87 -14.99 2.18
C ARG A 110 3.96 -15.09 1.13
N PRO A 111 5.00 -14.25 1.22
CA PRO A 111 6.08 -14.24 0.22
C PRO A 111 6.95 -15.51 0.24
N ASP A 112 6.91 -16.30 1.32
CA ASP A 112 7.61 -17.57 1.47
C ASP A 112 6.87 -18.76 0.84
N ILE A 113 5.60 -18.57 0.45
CA ILE A 113 4.76 -19.60 -0.20
C ILE A 113 4.28 -19.05 -1.54
N ASN A 114 4.36 -19.87 -2.58
CA ASN A 114 3.97 -19.47 -3.93
C ASN A 114 2.43 -19.55 -4.15
N ASN A 115 1.68 -18.88 -3.28
CA ASN A 115 0.24 -18.67 -3.46
C ASN A 115 0.02 -17.25 -3.95
N VAL A 116 -0.03 -17.06 -5.26
CA VAL A 116 -0.18 -15.76 -5.91
C VAL A 116 -1.51 -15.69 -6.63
N LEU A 117 -2.33 -14.70 -6.28
CA LEU A 117 -3.49 -14.31 -7.06
C LEU A 117 -3.05 -13.21 -8.03
N SER A 118 -2.99 -13.53 -9.32
CA SER A 118 -2.89 -12.53 -10.38
C SER A 118 -4.28 -12.20 -10.86
N PHE A 119 -4.57 -10.92 -11.03
CA PHE A 119 -5.90 -10.45 -11.40
C PHE A 119 -5.85 -9.33 -12.43
N GLU A 120 -6.91 -9.24 -13.20
CA GLU A 120 -7.17 -8.17 -14.15
C GLU A 120 -8.68 -7.93 -14.18
N MET A 121 -9.11 -6.68 -14.16
CA MET A 121 -10.50 -6.31 -14.31
C MET A 121 -10.63 -5.01 -15.08
N ASP A 122 -11.68 -4.90 -15.88
CA ASP A 122 -12.02 -3.70 -16.59
C ASP A 122 -12.95 -2.81 -15.78
N THR A 123 -12.71 -1.52 -15.85
CA THR A 123 -13.45 -0.48 -15.14
C THR A 123 -13.50 0.79 -16.00
N ASP A 124 -13.96 1.87 -15.45
CA ASP A 124 -13.96 3.17 -16.10
C ASP A 124 -13.56 4.32 -15.16
N GLN A 125 -13.29 5.47 -15.76
CA GLN A 125 -12.86 6.66 -15.03
C GLN A 125 -13.88 7.16 -13.98
N SER A 126 -15.15 6.74 -14.03
CA SER A 126 -16.16 7.21 -13.08
C SER A 126 -15.86 6.76 -11.65
N CYS A 127 -15.19 5.61 -11.48
CA CYS A 127 -14.81 5.13 -10.17
C CYS A 127 -13.59 5.87 -9.57
N PHE A 128 -12.79 6.59 -10.39
CA PHE A 128 -11.55 7.23 -9.92
C PHE A 128 -11.80 8.34 -8.92
N LEU A 129 -12.83 9.16 -9.14
CA LEU A 129 -13.16 10.27 -8.22
C LEU A 129 -13.50 9.75 -6.81
N SER A 130 -14.20 8.64 -6.70
CA SER A 130 -14.53 8.04 -5.41
C SER A 130 -13.29 7.49 -4.71
N VAL A 131 -12.38 6.86 -5.46
CA VAL A 131 -11.09 6.36 -4.96
C VAL A 131 -10.21 7.51 -4.47
N ILE A 132 -10.06 8.56 -5.28
CA ILE A 132 -9.29 9.76 -4.95
C ILE A 132 -9.86 10.42 -3.68
N SER A 133 -11.18 10.66 -3.64
CA SER A 133 -11.85 11.28 -2.50
C SER A 133 -11.70 10.48 -1.20
N GLY A 134 -11.78 9.14 -1.29
CA GLY A 134 -11.58 8.29 -0.12
C GLY A 134 -10.15 8.37 0.44
N ILE A 135 -9.15 8.43 -0.46
CA ILE A 135 -7.75 8.61 -0.05
C ILE A 135 -7.51 10.04 0.47
N GLU A 136 -8.11 11.06 -0.14
CA GLU A 136 -8.03 12.45 0.36
C GLU A 136 -8.62 12.60 1.76
N SER A 137 -9.69 11.88 2.07
CA SER A 137 -10.27 11.87 3.41
C SER A 137 -9.29 11.35 4.48
N LEU A 138 -8.36 10.45 4.12
CA LEU A 138 -7.24 10.08 4.99
C LEU A 138 -6.26 11.24 5.19
N LYS A 139 -5.94 11.94 4.11
CA LYS A 139 -5.02 13.07 4.14
C LYS A 139 -5.57 14.21 5.00
N ASP A 140 -6.87 14.51 4.88
CA ASP A 140 -7.54 15.52 5.69
C ASP A 140 -7.52 15.17 7.19
N LYS A 141 -7.67 13.88 7.50
CA LYS A 141 -7.73 13.41 8.89
C LYS A 141 -6.36 13.24 9.54
N TYR A 142 -5.37 12.76 8.80
CA TYR A 142 -4.07 12.36 9.33
C TYR A 142 -2.92 13.24 8.82
N GLY A 143 -3.19 14.21 7.96
CA GLY A 143 -2.20 15.06 7.33
C GLY A 143 -1.47 14.41 6.17
N ASP A 144 -0.71 15.22 5.45
CA ASP A 144 0.17 14.72 4.41
C ASP A 144 1.58 14.50 4.95
N MET A 145 2.43 13.88 4.12
CA MET A 145 3.80 13.46 4.47
C MET A 145 4.77 14.60 4.78
N GLN A 146 4.39 15.86 4.61
CA GLN A 146 5.33 16.99 4.68
C GLN A 146 5.68 17.40 6.12
N GLY A 147 5.03 16.85 7.14
CA GLY A 147 5.29 17.15 8.55
C GLY A 147 6.45 16.38 9.19
N GLY A 148 6.88 15.28 8.62
CA GLY A 148 7.92 14.42 9.18
C GLY A 148 9.31 14.73 8.63
N LYS A 149 10.09 15.60 9.26
CA LYS A 149 11.55 15.57 9.09
C LYS A 149 11.99 14.15 9.43
N ILE A 150 12.70 13.49 8.50
CA ILE A 150 13.39 12.21 8.73
C ILE A 150 14.56 12.48 9.72
N SER A 151 14.23 12.86 10.94
CA SER A 151 15.18 12.87 12.03
C SER A 151 14.86 11.69 12.92
N GLY A 152 15.57 10.61 12.72
CA GLY A 152 15.52 9.50 13.65
C GLY A 152 14.88 8.19 13.19
N VAL A 153 15.01 7.80 11.91
CA VAL A 153 14.67 6.43 11.48
C VAL A 153 15.39 5.38 12.36
N VAL A 154 16.64 5.68 12.76
CA VAL A 154 17.43 4.81 13.63
C VAL A 154 16.85 4.74 15.06
N ASP A 155 16.34 5.84 15.60
CA ASP A 155 15.77 5.87 16.95
C ASP A 155 14.37 5.21 17.00
N LYS A 156 13.61 5.31 15.92
CA LYS A 156 12.28 4.69 15.82
C LYS A 156 12.35 3.17 15.68
N LEU A 157 13.34 2.65 14.96
CA LEU A 157 13.62 1.22 14.93
C LEU A 157 13.95 0.69 16.33
N LYS A 158 14.71 1.44 17.15
CA LYS A 158 15.01 1.05 18.54
C LYS A 158 13.77 0.96 19.43
N ILE A 159 12.81 1.87 19.27
CA ILE A 159 11.58 1.89 20.08
C ILE A 159 10.65 0.73 19.72
N TRP A 160 10.56 0.40 18.45
CA TRP A 160 9.70 -0.70 17.99
C TRP A 160 10.24 -2.08 18.44
N TRP A 161 11.57 -2.26 18.49
CA TRP A 161 12.23 -3.50 18.95
C TRP A 161 12.34 -3.61 20.47
N GLY A 162 12.20 -2.52 21.21
CA GLY A 162 12.32 -2.50 22.67
C GLY A 162 11.10 -3.01 23.45
N LYS A 163 9.95 -3.27 22.78
CA LYS A 163 8.72 -3.75 23.44
C LYS A 163 8.49 -5.26 23.37
N GLY A 164 9.35 -6.00 22.71
CA GLY A 164 9.30 -7.47 22.66
C GLY A 164 10.46 -8.08 23.44
N GLU A 165 10.15 -8.84 24.49
CA GLU A 165 11.14 -9.53 25.32
C GLU A 165 11.99 -10.48 24.46
N ARG A 166 13.22 -10.12 24.26
CA ARG A 166 14.50 -10.83 24.24
C ARG A 166 15.56 -10.05 23.46
N ASN A 167 16.53 -9.51 24.22
CA ASN A 167 17.68 -8.76 23.76
C ASN A 167 18.45 -9.45 22.61
N ARG A 168 18.31 -8.91 21.38
CA ARG A 168 19.36 -8.91 20.36
C ARG A 168 19.29 -7.60 19.61
N VAL A 169 20.18 -6.69 19.98
CA VAL A 169 20.36 -5.42 19.24
C VAL A 169 21.16 -5.74 17.97
N PHE A 170 20.54 -5.65 16.83
CA PHE A 170 21.26 -5.61 15.55
C PHE A 170 21.43 -4.15 15.14
N ILE A 171 22.65 -3.65 15.23
CA ILE A 171 23.02 -2.33 14.68
C ILE A 171 23.36 -2.56 13.21
N MET A 172 22.52 -2.06 12.30
CA MET A 172 22.82 -2.08 10.87
C MET A 172 23.20 -0.69 10.37
N ASN A 173 24.28 -0.64 9.60
CA ASN A 173 24.79 0.57 9.01
C ASN A 173 24.12 0.79 7.65
N PHE A 174 23.36 1.86 7.51
CA PHE A 174 22.48 2.14 6.36
C PHE A 174 23.20 2.29 5.01
N LYS A 175 24.53 2.41 5.01
CA LYS A 175 25.33 2.48 3.78
C LYS A 175 25.41 1.16 2.99
N GLU A 176 25.08 0.03 3.62
CA GLU A 176 25.21 -1.31 3.01
C GLU A 176 23.89 -1.85 2.40
N ILE A 177 22.78 -1.15 2.60
CA ILE A 177 21.45 -1.65 2.18
C ILE A 177 21.26 -1.66 0.66
N HIS A 178 22.03 -0.87 -0.08
CA HIS A 178 21.87 -0.76 -1.54
C HIS A 178 22.51 -1.91 -2.34
N SER A 179 23.16 -2.87 -1.71
CA SER A 179 23.88 -3.93 -2.42
C SER A 179 23.55 -5.37 -2.01
N ASN A 180 22.61 -5.62 -1.08
CA ASN A 180 22.50 -6.99 -0.54
C ASN A 180 21.05 -7.50 -0.46
N THR A 181 20.71 -8.38 -1.40
CA THR A 181 19.44 -9.13 -1.43
C THR A 181 19.27 -10.11 -0.25
N GLU A 182 20.34 -10.44 0.49
CA GLU A 182 20.28 -11.30 1.68
C GLU A 182 19.59 -10.63 2.88
N PHE A 183 19.56 -9.30 2.93
CA PHE A 183 18.91 -8.55 4.01
C PHE A 183 17.40 -8.82 4.09
N LEU A 184 16.73 -8.89 2.97
CA LEU A 184 15.29 -9.15 2.92
C LEU A 184 14.92 -10.55 3.43
N SER A 185 15.83 -11.53 3.31
CA SER A 185 15.59 -12.89 3.79
C SER A 185 15.65 -12.99 5.31
N THR A 186 16.47 -12.16 5.96
CA THR A 186 16.65 -12.16 7.43
C THR A 186 15.51 -11.42 8.13
N TYR A 187 15.00 -10.35 7.51
CA TYR A 187 13.83 -9.60 8.01
C TYR A 187 12.56 -10.47 8.00
N ARG A 188 12.40 -11.36 7.02
CA ARG A 188 11.27 -12.28 6.87
C ARG A 188 11.23 -13.41 7.92
N ARG A 189 12.35 -13.75 8.56
CA ARG A 189 12.42 -14.81 9.59
C ARG A 189 12.03 -14.34 10.99
N ALA A 190 11.82 -13.06 11.20
CA ALA A 190 11.54 -12.46 12.51
C ALA A 190 10.06 -12.14 12.75
N ARG A 191 9.17 -12.55 11.81
CA ARG A 191 7.70 -12.46 11.96
C ARG A 191 7.04 -13.79 12.30
#